data_d29793766f03e7efb42c437ed2404258
#
_entry.id   d29793766f03e7efb42c437ed2404258
#
_cell.length_a   1.000
_cell.length_b   1.000
_cell.length_c   1.000
_cell.angle_alpha   90.00
_cell.angle_beta   90.00
_cell.angle_gamma   90.00
#
_symmetry.space_group_name_H-M   'P 1'
#
loop_
_entity.id
_entity.type
_entity.pdbx_description
1 polymer ?
#
loop_
_entity_poly.entity_id
_entity_poly.type
_entity_poly.pdbx_seq_one_letter_code
_entity_poly.pdbx_strand_id
1 'polypeptide(L)'
;MTNYLKGKTIRLRCKKDYPGAHTHIIIGRVVEENESYIAVQGRSFHFARIVDGMKNQINVGQETVRVVPWGNVELIHWLTERTDWNAEIGFDVKGSLILQDSVRTMIAERRDGFN
;
A
#
# COMPACT_ATOMS: atom_id res chain seq x y z
N MET A 1 19.37 12.51 10.33
CA MET A 1 18.55 11.34 9.96
C MET A 1 19.06 10.71 8.68
N THR A 2 19.11 9.40 8.63
CA THR A 2 19.57 8.69 7.44
C THR A 2 18.42 8.49 6.47
N ASN A 3 18.64 8.74 5.19
CA ASN A 3 17.61 8.58 4.16
C ASN A 3 17.60 7.16 3.63
N TYR A 4 17.13 6.23 4.46
CA TYR A 4 17.09 4.82 4.10
C TYR A 4 16.16 4.51 2.94
N LEU A 5 15.03 5.19 2.90
CA LEU A 5 13.94 4.82 2.00
C LEU A 5 13.88 5.68 0.76
N LYS A 6 14.51 6.86 0.78
CA LYS A 6 14.45 7.75 -0.37
C LYS A 6 14.94 7.05 -1.64
N GLY A 7 14.14 7.11 -2.68
CA GLY A 7 14.41 6.44 -3.96
C GLY A 7 13.99 4.99 -4.02
N LYS A 8 13.52 4.41 -2.90
CA LYS A 8 13.09 3.02 -2.87
C LYS A 8 11.60 2.92 -3.16
N THR A 9 11.22 1.78 -3.75
CA THR A 9 9.82 1.44 -3.93
C THR A 9 9.34 0.70 -2.69
N ILE A 10 8.22 1.15 -2.14
CA ILE A 10 7.71 0.62 -0.87
C ILE A 10 6.21 0.38 -0.92
N ARG A 11 5.76 -0.44 0.03
CA ARG A 11 4.36 -0.54 0.41
C ARG A 11 4.26 -0.02 1.84
N LEU A 12 3.50 1.05 2.02
CA LEU A 12 3.31 1.70 3.30
C LEU A 12 1.88 1.45 3.77
N ARG A 13 1.74 0.99 5.01
CA ARG A 13 0.44 0.81 5.62
C ARG A 13 0.24 1.88 6.67
N CYS A 14 -0.89 2.58 6.58
CA CYS A 14 -1.23 3.63 7.54
C CYS A 14 -1.88 3.02 8.78
N LYS A 15 -1.69 3.66 9.92
CA LYS A 15 -2.36 3.27 11.15
C LYS A 15 -3.85 3.48 11.01
N LYS A 16 -4.64 2.61 11.62
CA LYS A 16 -6.07 2.80 11.74
C LYS A 16 -6.35 3.63 12.98
N ASP A 17 -7.27 4.60 12.85
CA ASP A 17 -7.65 5.42 13.99
C ASP A 17 -8.50 4.66 14.99
N TYR A 18 -9.19 3.62 14.53
CA TYR A 18 -10.02 2.74 15.36
C TYR A 18 -10.16 1.39 14.66
N PRO A 19 -10.50 0.31 15.40
CA PRO A 19 -10.48 -1.04 14.84
C PRO A 19 -11.36 -1.24 13.60
N GLY A 20 -12.45 -0.52 13.48
CA GLY A 20 -13.33 -0.63 12.31
C GLY A 20 -12.93 0.25 11.14
N ALA A 21 -11.85 1.01 11.24
CA ALA A 21 -11.42 1.91 10.18
C ALA A 21 -10.98 1.12 8.95
N HIS A 22 -11.09 1.74 7.79
CA HIS A 22 -10.64 1.13 6.53
C HIS A 22 -9.12 0.99 6.52
N THR A 23 -8.66 -0.06 5.87
CA THR A 23 -7.23 -0.24 5.61
C THR A 23 -6.80 0.73 4.53
N HIS A 24 -5.68 1.38 4.74
CA HIS A 24 -5.14 2.35 3.79
C HIS A 24 -3.69 2.00 3.49
N ILE A 25 -3.43 1.66 2.24
CA ILE A 25 -2.11 1.24 1.78
C ILE A 25 -1.66 2.15 0.65
N ILE A 26 -0.40 2.52 0.67
CA ILE A 26 0.21 3.33 -0.39
C ILE A 26 1.36 2.53 -0.97
N ILE A 27 1.40 2.39 -2.30
CA ILE A 27 2.51 1.75 -2.99
C ILE A 27 3.09 2.76 -3.96
N GLY A 28 4.40 2.96 -3.87
CA GLY A 28 5.07 3.92 -4.72
C GLY A 28 6.53 4.07 -4.35
N ARG A 29 7.14 5.10 -4.91
CA ARG A 29 8.54 5.41 -4.67
C ARG A 29 8.64 6.57 -3.70
N VAL A 30 9.55 6.45 -2.73
CA VAL A 30 9.81 7.51 -1.77
C VAL A 30 10.57 8.62 -2.47
N VAL A 31 10.00 9.82 -2.50
CA VAL A 31 10.62 10.99 -3.11
C VAL A 31 11.21 11.92 -2.08
N GLU A 32 10.75 11.83 -0.83
CA GLU A 32 11.34 12.58 0.26
C GLU A 32 11.16 11.86 1.59
N GLU A 33 12.13 12.01 2.46
CA GLU A 33 12.11 11.39 3.78
C GLU A 33 12.85 12.33 4.74
N ASN A 34 12.21 12.65 5.86
CA ASN A 34 12.84 13.49 6.89
C ASN A 34 12.31 13.08 8.26
N GLU A 35 12.60 13.87 9.29
CA GLU A 35 12.22 13.53 10.66
C GLU A 35 10.72 13.60 10.90
N SER A 36 9.99 14.33 10.08
CA SER A 36 8.57 14.59 10.29
C SER A 36 7.66 13.73 9.43
N TYR A 37 8.09 13.41 8.22
CA TYR A 37 7.21 12.71 7.29
C TYR A 37 7.99 11.94 6.23
N ILE A 38 7.24 11.13 5.50
CA ILE A 38 7.71 10.47 4.29
C ILE A 38 6.76 10.87 3.15
N ALA A 39 7.30 11.18 2.00
CA ALA A 39 6.52 11.53 0.81
C ALA A 39 6.71 10.44 -0.23
N VAL A 40 5.60 9.90 -0.72
CA VAL A 40 5.59 8.76 -1.63
C VAL A 40 4.85 9.12 -2.91
N GLN A 41 5.50 8.95 -4.05
CA GLN A 41 4.85 9.09 -5.34
C GLN A 41 4.34 7.73 -5.78
N GLY A 42 3.03 7.58 -5.85
CA GLY A 42 2.43 6.32 -6.20
C GLY A 42 0.93 6.37 -6.06
N ARG A 43 0.32 5.23 -5.75
CA ARG A 43 -1.13 5.12 -5.64
C ARG A 43 -1.53 4.61 -4.27
N SER A 44 -2.72 4.99 -3.85
CA SER A 44 -3.29 4.50 -2.60
C SER A 44 -4.38 3.46 -2.88
N PHE A 45 -4.52 2.54 -1.94
CA PHE A 45 -5.51 1.47 -1.99
C PHE A 45 -6.26 1.49 -0.67
N HIS A 46 -7.56 1.70 -0.74
CA HIS A 46 -8.38 1.96 0.43
C HIS A 46 -9.55 0.97 0.44
N PHE A 47 -9.67 0.18 1.49
CA PHE A 47 -10.70 -0.85 1.57
C PHE A 47 -11.00 -1.20 3.02
N ALA A 48 -12.24 -1.65 3.26
CA ALA A 48 -12.63 -2.05 4.60
C ALA A 48 -12.14 -3.47 4.91
N ARG A 49 -12.31 -4.39 3.96
CA ARG A 49 -12.06 -5.80 4.17
C ARG A 49 -11.89 -6.47 2.83
N ILE A 50 -10.96 -7.40 2.73
CA ILE A 50 -10.79 -8.17 1.50
C ILE A 50 -11.76 -9.32 1.52
N VAL A 51 -12.64 -9.35 0.52
CA VAL A 51 -13.59 -10.44 0.31
C VAL A 51 -13.41 -10.90 -1.14
N ASP A 52 -13.41 -12.20 -1.35
CA ASP A 52 -13.19 -12.78 -2.67
C ASP A 52 -14.11 -12.16 -3.71
N GLY A 53 -13.52 -11.72 -4.82
CA GLY A 53 -14.26 -11.18 -5.94
C GLY A 53 -14.84 -9.79 -5.76
N MET A 54 -14.53 -9.12 -4.67
CA MET A 54 -15.11 -7.82 -4.34
C MET A 54 -14.19 -6.65 -4.68
N LYS A 55 -13.61 -6.67 -5.87
CA LYS A 55 -12.69 -5.60 -6.28
C LYS A 55 -13.35 -4.24 -6.33
N ASN A 56 -14.64 -4.20 -6.59
CA ASN A 56 -15.38 -2.95 -6.66
C ASN A 56 -15.51 -2.24 -5.32
N GLN A 57 -15.15 -2.90 -4.23
CA GLN A 57 -15.16 -2.29 -2.89
C GLN A 57 -13.81 -1.68 -2.53
N ILE A 58 -12.86 -1.72 -3.45
CA ILE A 58 -11.54 -1.19 -3.22
C ILE A 58 -11.42 0.13 -3.97
N ASN A 59 -11.18 1.20 -3.23
CA ASN A 59 -10.97 2.52 -3.82
C ASN A 59 -9.49 2.68 -4.13
N VAL A 60 -9.18 2.93 -5.38
CA VAL A 60 -7.81 3.11 -5.85
C VAL A 60 -7.61 4.57 -6.20
N GLY A 61 -6.68 5.21 -5.52
CA GLY A 61 -6.38 6.62 -5.79
C GLY A 61 -5.56 6.78 -7.06
N GLN A 62 -5.54 8.01 -7.56
CA GLN A 62 -4.71 8.35 -8.72
C GLN A 62 -3.25 8.46 -8.28
N GLU A 63 -2.36 8.31 -9.25
CA GLU A 63 -0.94 8.50 -8.96
C GLU A 63 -0.69 9.96 -8.60
N THR A 64 -0.10 10.17 -7.44
CA THR A 64 0.29 11.49 -6.95
C THR A 64 1.30 11.34 -5.83
N VAL A 65 1.83 12.45 -5.36
CA VAL A 65 2.70 12.44 -4.19
C VAL A 65 1.83 12.58 -2.95
N ARG A 66 2.00 11.65 -2.01
CA ARG A 66 1.28 11.68 -0.73
C ARG A 66 2.28 11.84 0.39
N VAL A 67 2.02 12.79 1.26
CA VAL A 67 2.86 13.07 2.42
C VAL A 67 2.23 12.40 3.63
N VAL A 68 2.98 11.55 4.29
CA VAL A 68 2.48 10.79 5.45
C VAL A 68 3.35 11.09 6.65
N PRO A 69 2.81 11.73 7.69
CA PRO A 69 3.55 11.91 8.94
C PRO A 69 3.94 10.56 9.54
N TRP A 70 5.12 10.48 10.13
CA TRP A 70 5.58 9.20 10.70
C TRP A 70 4.62 8.64 11.75
N GLY A 71 3.92 9.51 12.47
CA GLY A 71 2.93 9.06 13.44
C GLY A 71 1.77 8.28 12.84
N ASN A 72 1.53 8.41 11.54
CA ASN A 72 0.45 7.70 10.85
C ASN A 72 0.92 6.43 10.14
N VAL A 73 2.21 6.12 10.22
CA VAL A 73 2.77 4.93 9.57
C VAL A 73 2.75 3.75 10.53
N GLU A 74 2.11 2.66 10.11
CA GLU A 74 2.15 1.42 10.89
C GLU A 74 3.30 0.54 10.46
N LEU A 75 3.50 0.40 9.15
CA LEU A 75 4.44 -0.58 8.62
C LEU A 75 4.87 -0.20 7.22
N ILE A 76 6.13 -0.44 6.89
CA ILE A 76 6.66 -0.23 5.54
C ILE A 76 7.40 -1.49 5.11
N HIS A 77 7.11 -1.95 3.89
CA HIS A 77 7.85 -3.04 3.25
C HIS A 77 8.59 -2.51 2.05
N TRP A 78 9.83 -2.94 1.87
CA TRP A 78 10.57 -2.69 0.64
C TRP A 78 10.00 -3.59 -0.45
N LEU A 79 9.84 -3.01 -1.64
CA LEU A 79 9.40 -3.75 -2.81
C LEU A 79 10.48 -3.67 -3.88
N THR A 80 10.41 -4.57 -4.84
CA THR A 80 11.33 -4.54 -5.99
C THR A 80 11.03 -3.33 -6.87
N GLU A 81 12.05 -2.84 -7.57
CA GLU A 81 11.88 -1.75 -8.52
C GLU A 81 10.97 -2.13 -9.69
N ARG A 82 10.71 -3.41 -9.91
CA ARG A 82 9.84 -3.88 -10.97
C ARG A 82 8.36 -3.77 -10.61
N THR A 83 8.05 -3.35 -9.38
CA THR A 83 6.68 -3.12 -8.97
C THR A 83 6.05 -2.03 -9.84
N ASP A 84 4.88 -2.33 -10.39
CA ASP A 84 4.11 -1.37 -11.19
C ASP A 84 2.83 -1.03 -10.42
N TRP A 85 2.87 0.07 -9.68
CA TRP A 85 1.71 0.45 -8.88
C TRP A 85 0.52 0.93 -9.71
N ASN A 86 0.72 1.12 -11.02
CA ASN A 86 -0.37 1.44 -11.94
C ASN A 86 -0.99 0.21 -12.60
N ALA A 87 -0.47 -0.98 -12.31
CA ALA A 87 -1.03 -2.21 -12.83
C ALA A 87 -2.44 -2.44 -12.25
N GLU A 88 -3.24 -3.22 -12.96
CA GLU A 88 -4.56 -3.57 -12.48
C GLU A 88 -4.47 -4.40 -11.20
N ILE A 89 -5.47 -4.24 -10.34
CA ILE A 89 -5.55 -5.06 -9.13
C ILE A 89 -6.25 -6.37 -9.45
N GLY A 90 -5.92 -7.38 -8.66
CA GLY A 90 -6.53 -8.70 -8.80
C GLY A 90 -6.37 -9.46 -7.50
N PHE A 91 -6.74 -10.74 -7.53
CA PHE A 91 -6.60 -11.62 -6.38
C PHE A 91 -5.74 -12.81 -6.78
N ASP A 92 -4.89 -13.25 -5.89
CA ASP A 92 -4.12 -14.47 -6.11
C ASP A 92 -4.97 -15.70 -5.75
N VAL A 93 -4.36 -16.89 -5.84
CA VAL A 93 -5.09 -18.13 -5.58
C VAL A 93 -5.56 -18.25 -4.14
N LYS A 94 -4.96 -17.50 -3.23
CA LYS A 94 -5.34 -17.51 -1.81
C LYS A 94 -6.37 -16.42 -1.50
N GLY A 95 -6.71 -15.59 -2.47
CA GLY A 95 -7.64 -14.50 -2.26
C GLY A 95 -7.00 -13.22 -1.74
N SER A 96 -5.68 -13.15 -1.72
CA SER A 96 -4.99 -11.92 -1.34
C SER A 96 -5.03 -10.91 -2.48
N LEU A 97 -5.03 -9.63 -2.13
CA LEU A 97 -5.10 -8.53 -3.11
C LEU A 97 -3.71 -8.25 -3.64
N ILE A 98 -3.56 -8.30 -4.96
CA ILE A 98 -2.27 -8.09 -5.62
C ILE A 98 -2.38 -7.11 -6.77
N LEU A 99 -1.22 -6.56 -7.16
CA LEU A 99 -1.07 -5.88 -8.44
C LEU A 99 -0.74 -6.94 -9.50
N GLN A 100 -1.35 -6.81 -10.67
CA GLN A 100 -1.10 -7.75 -11.77
C GLN A 100 0.11 -7.25 -12.57
N ASP A 101 1.21 -7.04 -11.89
CA ASP A 101 2.48 -6.68 -12.50
C ASP A 101 3.35 -7.93 -12.68
N SER A 102 4.57 -7.74 -13.20
CA SER A 102 5.46 -8.87 -13.50
C SER A 102 5.90 -9.64 -12.25
N VAL A 103 5.83 -9.02 -11.09
CA VAL A 103 6.27 -9.62 -9.82
C VAL A 103 5.11 -9.94 -8.90
N ARG A 104 3.89 -9.67 -9.32
CA ARG A 104 2.66 -9.95 -8.56
C ARG A 104 2.72 -9.35 -7.16
N THR A 105 2.97 -8.05 -7.13
CA THR A 105 3.17 -7.32 -5.89
C THR A 105 1.97 -7.47 -4.97
N MET A 106 2.21 -7.86 -3.72
CA MET A 106 1.16 -8.00 -2.71
C MET A 106 0.72 -6.61 -2.25
N ILE A 107 -0.59 -6.33 -2.36
CA ILE A 107 -1.16 -5.13 -1.77
C ILE A 107 -1.57 -5.43 -0.34
N ALA A 108 -2.36 -6.47 -0.13
CA ALA A 108 -2.82 -6.85 1.19
C ALA A 108 -3.11 -8.33 1.23
N GLU A 109 -2.60 -8.98 2.28
CA GLU A 109 -2.75 -10.41 2.48
C GLU A 109 -4.14 -10.70 3.03
N ARG A 110 -4.79 -11.75 2.47
CA ARG A 110 -6.06 -12.21 3.01
C ARG A 110 -5.83 -12.90 4.34
N ARG A 111 -6.69 -12.60 5.30
CA ARG A 111 -6.66 -13.25 6.60
C ARG A 111 -7.90 -14.12 6.73
N ASP A 112 -7.71 -15.43 6.73
CA ASP A 112 -8.80 -16.37 6.86
C ASP A 112 -9.37 -16.33 8.27
N GLY A 113 -10.69 -16.16 8.36
CA GLY A 113 -11.40 -16.21 9.62
C GLY A 113 -11.17 -15.05 10.56
N PHE A 114 -10.32 -14.10 10.20
CA PHE A 114 -10.03 -12.93 11.00
C PHE A 114 -10.05 -11.71 10.16
N ASN A 115 -10.31 -10.62 10.78
CA ASN A 115 -10.26 -9.38 10.03
C ASN A 115 -10.27 -8.17 10.94
#